data_100835a7877846ca705b4a57da14cfad
#
_entry.id   100835a7877846ca705b4a57da14cfad
#
_cell.length_a   1.000
_cell.length_b   1.000
_cell.length_c   1.000
_cell.angle_alpha   90.00
_cell.angle_beta   90.00
_cell.angle_gamma   90.00
#
_symmetry.space_group_name_H-M   'P 1'
#
loop_
_entity.id
_entity.type
_entity.pdbx_description
1 polymer ?
#
loop_
_entity_poly.entity_id
_entity_poly.type
_entity_poly.pdbx_seq_one_letter_code
_entity_poly.pdbx_strand_id
1 'polypeptide(L)'
;MVAPNRKALLIYNPVSGRRRSRRLVEIESAGKILNDAGITVEFAPTFDPGSATTIARQAVAQKLDLVIACGGDGTVNEIVNGLAGSHVPLALLPAGR
;
A
#
# COMPACT_ATOMS: atom_id res chain seq x y z
N MET A 1 23.93 -16.83 0.65
CA MET A 1 23.61 -15.48 1.17
C MET A 1 22.14 -15.19 0.99
N VAL A 2 21.49 -14.81 2.05
CA VAL A 2 20.07 -14.49 1.99
C VAL A 2 19.92 -13.02 1.59
N ALA A 3 19.06 -12.76 0.61
CA ALA A 3 18.75 -11.39 0.24
C ALA A 3 18.16 -10.66 1.43
N PRO A 4 18.50 -9.38 1.64
CA PRO A 4 17.90 -8.64 2.74
C PRO A 4 16.39 -8.57 2.58
N ASN A 5 15.68 -8.74 3.68
CA ASN A 5 14.23 -8.59 3.68
C ASN A 5 13.86 -7.16 3.33
N ARG A 6 12.98 -7.03 2.35
CA ARG A 6 12.41 -5.74 2.01
C ARG A 6 11.06 -5.60 2.69
N LYS A 7 10.71 -4.38 3.04
CA LYS A 7 9.45 -4.09 3.71
C LYS A 7 8.61 -3.20 2.84
N ALA A 8 7.37 -3.61 2.64
CA ALA A 8 6.39 -2.85 1.87
C ALA A 8 5.18 -2.57 2.73
N LEU A 9 4.53 -1.45 2.47
CA LEU A 9 3.28 -1.09 3.11
C LEU A 9 2.21 -1.00 2.04
N LEU A 10 1.16 -1.80 2.17
CA LEU A 10 0.02 -1.76 1.27
C LEU A 10 -1.09 -0.93 1.91
N ILE A 11 -1.39 0.21 1.31
CA ILE A 11 -2.41 1.14 1.80
C ILE A 11 -3.66 0.93 0.99
N TYR A 12 -4.78 0.68 1.66
CA TYR A 12 -6.03 0.41 0.99
C TYR A 12 -7.21 1.03 1.73
N ASN A 13 -8.28 1.31 1.00
CA ASN A 13 -9.51 1.82 1.58
C ASN A 13 -10.50 0.66 1.74
N PRO A 14 -10.78 0.23 2.98
CA PRO A 14 -11.60 -0.97 3.19
C PRO A 14 -13.08 -0.75 2.90
N VAL A 15 -13.55 0.49 2.84
CA VAL A 15 -14.98 0.77 2.65
C VAL A 15 -15.32 1.21 1.24
N SER A 16 -14.33 1.36 0.35
CA SER A 16 -14.62 1.82 -1.00
C SER A 16 -15.08 0.67 -1.89
N GLY A 17 -16.08 0.95 -2.70
CA GLY A 17 -16.51 0.07 -3.77
C GLY A 17 -17.48 -1.03 -3.34
N ARG A 18 -18.14 -1.59 -4.34
CA ARG A 18 -19.14 -2.64 -4.16
C ARG A 18 -18.55 -4.02 -3.96
N ARG A 19 -17.28 -4.21 -4.31
CA ARG A 19 -16.64 -5.52 -4.27
C ARG A 19 -15.62 -5.61 -3.16
N ARG A 20 -16.02 -5.15 -2.00
CA ARG A 20 -15.17 -5.10 -0.83
C ARG A 20 -14.55 -6.46 -0.46
N SER A 21 -15.35 -7.52 -0.45
CA SER A 21 -14.87 -8.86 -0.12
C SER A 21 -13.86 -9.36 -1.13
N ARG A 22 -14.13 -9.12 -2.41
CA ARG A 22 -13.23 -9.53 -3.48
C ARG A 22 -11.92 -8.78 -3.42
N ARG A 23 -11.98 -7.49 -3.08
CA ARG A 23 -10.80 -6.67 -2.93
C ARG A 23 -9.90 -7.18 -1.82
N LEU A 24 -10.47 -7.58 -0.70
CA LEU A 24 -9.69 -8.13 0.40
C LEU A 24 -8.98 -9.41 0.00
N VAL A 25 -9.65 -10.28 -0.76
CA VAL A 25 -9.01 -11.49 -1.29
C VAL A 25 -7.85 -11.14 -2.21
N GLU A 26 -8.04 -10.16 -3.10
CA GLU A 26 -6.98 -9.73 -4.00
C GLU A 26 -5.79 -9.14 -3.25
N ILE A 27 -6.05 -8.37 -2.21
CA ILE A 27 -5.01 -7.78 -1.37
C ILE A 27 -4.21 -8.87 -0.65
N GLU A 28 -4.89 -9.84 -0.09
CA GLU A 28 -4.23 -10.96 0.59
C GLU A 28 -3.39 -11.78 -0.38
N SER A 29 -3.91 -12.02 -1.58
CA SER A 29 -3.18 -12.76 -2.61
C SER A 29 -1.93 -12.02 -3.04
N ALA A 30 -2.03 -10.71 -3.22
CA ALA A 30 -0.87 -9.89 -3.56
C ALA A 30 0.18 -9.92 -2.45
N GLY A 31 -0.25 -9.85 -1.19
CA GLY A 31 0.63 -9.94 -0.05
C GLY A 31 1.39 -11.26 -0.01
N LYS A 32 0.70 -12.34 -0.30
CA LYS A 32 1.32 -13.66 -0.32
C LYS A 32 2.37 -13.78 -1.41
N ILE A 33 2.05 -13.29 -2.62
CA ILE A 33 2.99 -13.32 -3.73
C ILE A 33 4.25 -12.53 -3.38
N LEU A 34 4.08 -11.36 -2.80
CA LEU A 34 5.21 -10.51 -2.43
C LEU A 34 6.03 -11.15 -1.31
N ASN A 35 5.36 -11.74 -0.33
CA ASN A 35 6.03 -12.43 0.76
C ASN A 35 6.87 -13.59 0.25
N ASP A 36 6.35 -14.36 -0.71
CA ASP A 36 7.08 -15.46 -1.33
C ASP A 36 8.30 -14.95 -2.10
N ALA A 37 8.27 -13.70 -2.55
CA ALA A 37 9.39 -13.06 -3.24
C ALA A 37 10.38 -12.38 -2.29
N GLY A 38 10.22 -12.55 -0.99
CA GLY A 38 11.12 -11.97 0.00
C GLY A 38 10.75 -10.58 0.47
N ILE A 39 9.52 -10.13 0.18
CA ILE A 39 9.03 -8.82 0.59
C ILE A 39 8.00 -8.99 1.69
N THR A 40 8.29 -8.48 2.87
CA THR A 40 7.32 -8.49 3.97
C THR A 40 6.34 -7.35 3.76
N VAL A 41 5.05 -7.67 3.69
CA VAL A 41 4.00 -6.68 3.45
C VAL A 41 3.20 -6.45 4.71
N GLU A 42 3.07 -5.19 5.11
CA GLU A 42 2.13 -4.77 6.14
C GLU A 42 0.93 -4.13 5.45
N PHE A 43 -0.24 -4.29 6.03
CA PHE A 43 -1.49 -3.76 5.48
C PHE A 43 -1.95 -2.58 6.31
N ALA A 44 -2.25 -1.47 5.65
CA ALA A 44 -2.66 -0.25 6.31
C ALA A 44 -4.00 0.23 5.75
N PRO A 45 -5.10 0.00 6.47
CA PRO A 45 -6.40 0.51 6.03
C PRO A 45 -6.49 2.02 6.27
N THR A 46 -7.17 2.71 5.36
CA THR A 46 -7.49 4.12 5.55
C THR A 46 -8.90 4.25 6.10
N PHE A 47 -9.13 5.23 6.94
CA PHE A 47 -10.45 5.43 7.56
C PHE A 47 -11.04 6.80 7.26
N ASP A 48 -10.21 7.83 7.20
CA ASP A 48 -10.65 9.21 7.05
C ASP A 48 -9.98 9.88 5.87
N PRO A 49 -10.56 10.94 5.32
CA PRO A 49 -9.87 11.76 4.32
C PRO A 49 -8.53 12.24 4.88
N GLY A 50 -7.49 12.13 4.08
CA GLY A 50 -6.14 12.52 4.48
C GLY A 50 -5.35 11.44 5.20
N SER A 51 -5.98 10.36 5.64
CA SER A 51 -5.27 9.33 6.39
C SER A 51 -4.21 8.62 5.54
N ALA A 52 -4.46 8.43 4.25
CA ALA A 52 -3.49 7.81 3.36
C ALA A 52 -2.22 8.66 3.24
N THR A 53 -2.34 9.97 3.24
CA THR A 53 -1.19 10.87 3.23
C THR A 53 -0.35 10.70 4.48
N THR A 54 -1.00 10.66 5.64
CA THR A 54 -0.31 10.47 6.92
C THR A 54 0.41 9.12 6.98
N ILE A 55 -0.27 8.07 6.54
CA ILE A 55 0.29 6.72 6.52
C ILE A 55 1.51 6.68 5.60
N ALA A 56 1.40 7.30 4.42
CA ALA A 56 2.53 7.35 3.48
C ALA A 56 3.73 8.11 4.06
N ARG A 57 3.49 9.20 4.78
CA ARG A 57 4.56 9.94 5.44
C ARG A 57 5.24 9.12 6.52
N GLN A 58 4.47 8.31 7.24
CA GLN A 58 5.03 7.41 8.24
C GLN A 58 5.91 6.35 7.58
N ALA A 59 5.50 5.85 6.42
CA ALA A 59 6.30 4.90 5.66
C ALA A 59 7.65 5.50 5.24
N VAL A 60 7.66 6.77 4.85
CA VAL A 60 8.89 7.49 4.53
C VAL A 60 9.77 7.60 5.77
N ALA A 61 9.18 7.98 6.90
CA ALA A 61 9.93 8.13 8.15
C ALA A 61 10.53 6.81 8.62
N GLN A 62 9.84 5.70 8.38
CA GLN A 62 10.32 4.36 8.73
C GLN A 62 11.27 3.78 7.68
N LYS A 63 11.51 4.50 6.60
CA LYS A 63 12.41 4.08 5.51
C LYS A 63 12.00 2.74 4.90
N LEU A 64 10.71 2.59 4.66
CA LEU A 64 10.22 1.39 4.00
C LEU A 64 10.71 1.35 2.55
N ASP A 65 10.82 0.14 2.02
CA ASP A 65 11.37 -0.08 0.68
C ASP A 65 10.37 0.17 -0.43
N LEU A 66 9.07 0.09 -0.12
CA LEU A 66 8.03 0.17 -1.12
C LEU A 66 6.70 0.53 -0.46
N VAL A 67 5.92 1.39 -1.12
CA VAL A 67 4.52 1.62 -0.76
C VAL A 67 3.67 1.13 -1.92
N ILE A 68 2.62 0.39 -1.59
CA ILE A 68 1.69 -0.14 -2.58
C ILE A 68 0.34 0.52 -2.32
N ALA A 69 -0.22 1.15 -3.35
CA ALA A 69 -1.53 1.79 -3.25
C ALA A 69 -2.59 0.88 -3.85
N CYS A 70 -3.63 0.61 -3.08
CA CYS A 70 -4.80 -0.13 -3.56
C CYS A 70 -6.04 0.70 -3.29
N GLY A 71 -6.62 1.27 -4.33
CA GLY A 71 -7.79 2.12 -4.18
C GLY A 71 -8.04 2.95 -5.42
N GLY A 72 -8.92 3.90 -5.30
CA GLY A 72 -9.24 4.82 -6.38
C GLY A 72 -8.27 5.99 -6.46
N ASP A 73 -8.57 6.91 -7.36
CA ASP A 73 -7.70 8.05 -7.64
C ASP A 73 -7.45 8.92 -6.40
N GLY A 74 -8.47 9.07 -5.55
CA GLY A 74 -8.31 9.87 -4.34
C GLY A 74 -7.27 9.30 -3.39
N THR A 75 -7.32 7.98 -3.16
CA THR A 75 -6.35 7.30 -2.30
C THR A 75 -4.95 7.40 -2.89
N VAL A 76 -4.82 7.14 -4.18
CA VAL A 76 -3.53 7.23 -4.87
C VAL A 76 -2.95 8.63 -4.75
N ASN A 77 -3.78 9.64 -4.97
CA ASN A 77 -3.36 11.03 -4.89
C ASN A 77 -2.86 11.41 -3.49
N GLU A 78 -3.56 10.97 -2.46
CA GLU A 78 -3.13 11.19 -1.08
C GLU A 78 -1.78 10.54 -0.80
N ILE A 79 -1.58 9.33 -1.30
CA ILE A 79 -0.32 8.62 -1.10
C ILE A 79 0.81 9.33 -1.82
N VAL A 80 0.59 9.76 -3.06
CA VAL A 80 1.59 10.51 -3.81
C VAL A 80 2.01 11.76 -3.03
N ASN A 81 1.05 12.48 -2.46
CA ASN A 81 1.35 13.65 -1.65
C ASN A 81 2.20 13.30 -0.42
N GLY A 82 1.89 12.17 0.21
CA GLY A 82 2.66 11.73 1.38
C GLY A 82 4.07 11.28 1.05
N LEU A 83 4.29 10.77 -0.15
CA LEU A 83 5.60 10.32 -0.60
C LEU A 83 6.42 11.42 -1.26
N ALA A 84 5.83 12.59 -1.47
CA ALA A 84 6.50 13.69 -2.18
C ALA A 84 7.83 14.06 -1.50
N GLY A 85 8.87 14.21 -2.30
CA GLY A 85 10.19 14.54 -1.81
C GLY A 85 10.99 13.37 -1.25
N SER A 86 10.42 12.16 -1.25
CA SER A 86 11.12 10.97 -0.79
C SER A 86 11.57 10.11 -1.97
N HIS A 87 12.39 9.10 -1.66
CA HIS A 87 12.83 8.13 -2.65
C HIS A 87 12.07 6.80 -2.54
N VAL A 88 11.03 6.73 -1.70
CA VAL A 88 10.25 5.50 -1.56
C VAL A 88 9.42 5.28 -2.82
N PRO A 89 9.63 4.16 -3.52
CA PRO A 89 8.85 3.88 -4.73
C PRO A 89 7.41 3.53 -4.42
N LEU A 90 6.54 3.83 -5.37
CA LEU A 90 5.12 3.54 -5.28
C LEU A 90 4.73 2.54 -6.37
N ALA A 91 4.09 1.46 -5.96
CA ALA A 91 3.47 0.52 -6.88
C ALA A 91 1.95 0.64 -6.76
N LEU A 92 1.26 0.40 -7.84
CA LEU A 92 -0.20 0.44 -7.86
C LEU A 92 -0.76 -0.97 -7.99
N LEU A 93 -1.67 -1.30 -7.09
CA LEU A 93 -2.46 -2.52 -7.21
C LEU A 93 -3.84 -2.07 -7.68
N PRO A 94 -4.24 -2.38 -8.93
CA PRO A 94 -5.51 -1.91 -9.44
C PRO A 94 -6.66 -2.40 -8.59
N ALA A 95 -7.54 -1.47 -8.21
CA ALA A 95 -8.79 -1.86 -7.57
C ALA A 95 -9.68 -2.49 -8.63
N GLY A 96 -10.16 -3.68 -8.38
CA GLY A 96 -11.06 -4.34 -9.30
C GLY A 96 -12.33 -3.51 -9.51
N ARG A 97 -12.79 -3.47 -10.73
CA ARG A 97 -14.04 -2.81 -11.07
C ARG A 97 -15.20 -3.80 -10.98
#